data_17fe94a27bf51ee46c16c9a3372d0dd6
#
_entry.id   17fe94a27bf51ee46c16c9a3372d0dd6
#
_cell.length_a   1.000
_cell.length_b   1.000
_cell.length_c   1.000
_cell.angle_alpha   90.00
_cell.angle_beta   90.00
_cell.angle_gamma   90.00
#
_symmetry.space_group_name_H-M   'P 1'
#
loop_
_entity.id
_entity.type
_entity.pdbx_description
1 polymer ?
#
loop_
_entity_poly.entity_id
_entity_poly.type
_entity_poly.pdbx_seq_one_letter_code
_entity_poly.pdbx_strand_id
1 'polypeptide(L)'
;ETKKLVEILIASFVLLVPLFYISMGSMMGWNIGVLATHPFLLGLLELILSSIILLINRRFFVSGFKALAHGGPNMDTLVALGTGVSYIYSIFMMIMMSLYVHMGSTMEEYHQLMHYSMNLAFETSGMVPTLITIGKTLESYSKGKTTSAIKALVNLTPKKACVLRDGKEEIIDASLVQVGDVVLVKPG
;
A
#
# COMPACT_ATOMS: atom_id res chain seq x y z
N GLU A 1 -11.95 7.31 0.73
CA GLU A 1 -10.90 6.41 0.21
C GLU A 1 -9.60 6.57 1.01
N THR A 2 -9.15 7.79 1.24
CA THR A 2 -7.92 8.11 2.00
C THR A 2 -7.94 7.54 3.43
N LYS A 3 -9.07 7.58 4.15
CA LYS A 3 -9.17 7.02 5.51
C LYS A 3 -8.88 5.52 5.54
N LYS A 4 -9.45 4.74 4.60
CA LYS A 4 -9.18 3.30 4.50
C LYS A 4 -7.71 3.00 4.18
N LEU A 5 -7.06 3.82 3.32
CA LEU A 5 -5.64 3.67 3.03
C LEU A 5 -4.77 3.94 4.26
N VAL A 6 -5.14 4.93 5.08
CA VAL A 6 -4.44 5.22 6.35
C VAL A 6 -4.59 4.07 7.35
N GLU A 7 -5.78 3.49 7.48
CA GLU A 7 -6.01 2.33 8.36
C GLU A 7 -5.17 1.12 7.92
N ILE A 8 -5.15 0.81 6.62
CA ILE A 8 -4.33 -0.25 6.04
C ILE A 8 -2.84 0.03 6.30
N LEU A 9 -2.40 1.28 6.11
CA LEU A 9 -1.03 1.69 6.34
C LEU A 9 -0.61 1.50 7.78
N ILE A 10 -1.41 1.98 8.75
CA ILE A 10 -1.11 1.85 10.18
C ILE A 10 -1.04 0.36 10.56
N ALA A 11 -2.01 -0.45 10.14
CA ALA A 11 -2.02 -1.88 10.43
C ALA A 11 -0.80 -2.60 9.85
N SER A 12 -0.44 -2.30 8.59
CA SER A 12 0.76 -2.87 7.95
C SER A 12 2.04 -2.43 8.64
N PHE A 13 2.14 -1.16 9.05
CA PHE A 13 3.33 -0.62 9.70
C PHE A 13 3.55 -1.21 11.10
N VAL A 14 2.47 -1.37 11.88
CA VAL A 14 2.51 -1.99 13.22
C VAL A 14 3.02 -3.44 13.14
N LEU A 15 2.70 -4.17 12.07
CA LEU A 15 3.18 -5.54 11.86
C LEU A 15 4.58 -5.57 11.23
N LEU A 16 4.93 -4.59 10.41
CA LEU A 16 6.23 -4.52 9.75
C LEU A 16 7.36 -4.26 10.75
N VAL A 17 7.14 -3.42 11.76
CA VAL A 17 8.17 -3.10 12.77
C VAL A 17 8.66 -4.36 13.49
N PRO A 18 7.81 -5.21 14.10
CA PRO A 18 8.28 -6.44 14.72
C PRO A 18 8.86 -7.44 13.71
N LEU A 19 8.29 -7.53 12.49
CA LEU A 19 8.85 -8.37 11.42
C LEU A 19 10.29 -7.97 11.10
N PHE A 20 10.52 -6.69 10.90
CA PHE A 20 11.85 -6.14 10.60
C PHE A 20 12.83 -6.29 11.77
N TYR A 21 12.34 -6.10 13.00
CA TYR A 21 13.15 -6.30 14.19
C TYR A 21 13.61 -7.75 14.35
N ILE A 22 12.74 -8.72 14.06
CA ILE A 22 13.05 -10.16 14.16
C ILE A 22 14.04 -10.55 13.06
N SER A 23 13.78 -10.18 11.80
CA SER A 23 14.60 -10.52 10.65
C SER A 23 16.00 -9.87 10.73
N MET A 24 16.07 -8.55 10.86
CA MET A 24 17.33 -7.83 10.96
C MET A 24 18.05 -8.08 12.30
N GLY A 25 17.33 -8.28 13.37
CA GLY A 25 17.88 -8.50 14.71
C GLY A 25 18.75 -9.75 14.78
N SER A 26 18.35 -10.84 14.12
CA SER A 26 19.14 -12.06 14.02
C SER A 26 20.47 -11.83 13.28
N MET A 27 20.43 -11.00 12.23
CA MET A 27 21.57 -10.68 11.38
C MET A 27 22.55 -9.70 12.06
N MET A 28 22.03 -8.75 12.84
CA MET A 28 22.83 -7.74 13.56
C MET A 28 23.30 -8.19 14.96
N GLY A 29 22.96 -9.43 15.38
CA GLY A 29 23.34 -9.95 16.69
C GLY A 29 22.59 -9.30 17.85
N TRP A 30 21.40 -8.73 17.62
CA TRP A 30 20.55 -8.20 18.70
C TRP A 30 20.05 -9.32 19.59
N ASN A 31 19.84 -9.01 20.86
CA ASN A 31 19.34 -10.01 21.81
C ASN A 31 17.84 -10.28 21.57
N ILE A 32 17.54 -11.26 20.70
CA ILE A 32 16.17 -11.69 20.39
C ILE A 32 15.72 -12.78 21.39
N GLY A 33 16.47 -12.99 22.46
CA GLY A 33 16.14 -13.96 23.51
C GLY A 33 16.14 -15.40 22.99
N VAL A 34 15.11 -16.18 23.36
CA VAL A 34 14.96 -17.60 22.99
C VAL A 34 14.80 -17.83 21.49
N LEU A 35 14.35 -16.82 20.71
CA LEU A 35 14.21 -16.93 19.26
C LEU A 35 15.57 -17.10 18.56
N ALA A 36 16.64 -16.52 19.09
CA ALA A 36 17.98 -16.65 18.51
C ALA A 36 18.49 -18.10 18.49
N THR A 37 18.00 -18.95 19.39
CA THR A 37 18.40 -20.36 19.49
C THR A 37 17.57 -21.31 18.61
N HIS A 38 16.45 -20.81 18.05
CA HIS A 38 15.53 -21.62 17.25
C HIS A 38 15.23 -20.97 15.89
N PRO A 39 16.11 -21.10 14.90
CA PRO A 39 15.96 -20.45 13.58
C PRO A 39 14.66 -20.80 12.87
N PHE A 40 14.16 -22.03 13.03
CA PHE A 40 12.88 -22.45 12.44
C PHE A 40 11.67 -21.71 13.05
N LEU A 41 11.68 -21.51 14.37
CA LEU A 41 10.62 -20.76 15.05
C LEU A 41 10.60 -19.28 14.62
N LEU A 42 11.79 -18.72 14.42
CA LEU A 42 11.98 -17.38 13.91
C LEU A 42 11.38 -17.24 12.51
N GLY A 43 11.72 -18.13 11.57
CA GLY A 43 11.15 -18.14 10.23
C GLY A 43 9.62 -18.33 10.23
N LEU A 44 9.07 -19.13 11.16
CA LEU A 44 7.64 -19.32 11.31
C LEU A 44 6.92 -18.03 11.73
N LEU A 45 7.51 -17.26 12.66
CA LEU A 45 6.99 -15.96 13.06
C LEU A 45 7.03 -14.94 11.91
N GLU A 46 8.13 -14.90 11.17
CA GLU A 46 8.26 -14.05 9.99
C GLU A 46 7.22 -14.41 8.92
N LEU A 47 6.98 -15.70 8.67
CA LEU A 47 5.95 -16.19 7.76
C LEU A 47 4.56 -15.73 8.20
N ILE A 48 4.21 -15.85 9.48
CA ILE A 48 2.91 -15.44 10.00
C ILE A 48 2.73 -13.92 9.84
N LEU A 49 3.70 -13.13 10.28
CA LEU A 49 3.64 -11.66 10.21
C LEU A 49 3.54 -11.18 8.76
N SER A 50 4.39 -11.70 7.88
CA SER A 50 4.36 -11.35 6.46
C SER A 50 3.05 -11.76 5.81
N SER A 51 2.51 -12.95 6.10
CA SER A 51 1.20 -13.40 5.61
C SER A 51 0.07 -12.44 5.97
N ILE A 52 0.04 -11.96 7.22
CA ILE A 52 -0.98 -11.00 7.68
C ILE A 52 -0.82 -9.68 6.91
N ILE A 53 0.41 -9.19 6.74
CA ILE A 53 0.67 -7.97 5.95
C ILE A 53 0.18 -8.13 4.50
N LEU A 54 0.45 -9.28 3.87
CA LEU A 54 -0.01 -9.57 2.51
C LEU A 54 -1.54 -9.61 2.41
N LEU A 55 -2.21 -10.23 3.39
CA LEU A 55 -3.67 -10.28 3.45
C LEU A 55 -4.29 -8.89 3.61
N ILE A 56 -3.72 -8.03 4.45
CA ILE A 56 -4.15 -6.64 4.61
C ILE A 56 -3.99 -5.89 3.27
N ASN A 57 -2.90 -6.13 2.56
CA ASN A 57 -2.56 -5.51 1.29
C ASN A 57 -3.01 -6.30 0.05
N ARG A 58 -3.95 -7.26 0.20
CA ARG A 58 -4.44 -8.14 -0.89
C ARG A 58 -4.91 -7.39 -2.15
N ARG A 59 -5.25 -6.12 -2.02
CA ARG A 59 -5.67 -5.27 -3.14
C ARG A 59 -4.64 -5.25 -4.27
N PHE A 60 -3.34 -5.19 -3.94
CA PHE A 60 -2.27 -5.19 -4.94
C PHE A 60 -2.23 -6.48 -5.75
N PHE A 61 -2.44 -7.62 -5.08
CA PHE A 61 -2.47 -8.92 -5.75
C PHE A 61 -3.69 -9.04 -6.66
N VAL A 62 -4.88 -8.71 -6.16
CA VAL A 62 -6.12 -8.80 -6.95
C VAL A 62 -6.07 -7.85 -8.15
N SER A 63 -5.68 -6.57 -7.94
CA SER A 63 -5.56 -5.57 -9.00
C SER A 63 -4.44 -5.95 -9.98
N GLY A 64 -3.27 -6.35 -9.49
CA GLY A 64 -2.11 -6.68 -10.29
C GLY A 64 -2.32 -7.90 -11.19
N PHE A 65 -2.81 -9.01 -10.65
CA PHE A 65 -3.09 -10.21 -11.43
C PHE A 65 -4.24 -10.00 -12.42
N LYS A 66 -5.26 -9.22 -12.04
CA LYS A 66 -6.35 -8.87 -12.96
C LYS A 66 -5.82 -8.03 -14.13
N ALA A 67 -4.98 -7.04 -13.89
CA ALA A 67 -4.37 -6.22 -14.93
C ALA A 67 -3.48 -7.05 -15.86
N LEU A 68 -2.70 -7.98 -15.30
CA LEU A 68 -1.87 -8.90 -16.07
C LEU A 68 -2.71 -9.80 -17.00
N ALA A 69 -3.79 -10.37 -16.48
CA ALA A 69 -4.69 -11.23 -17.25
C ALA A 69 -5.38 -10.50 -18.42
N HIS A 70 -5.57 -9.18 -18.32
CA HIS A 70 -6.14 -8.35 -19.39
C HIS A 70 -5.07 -7.75 -20.34
N GLY A 71 -3.81 -8.16 -20.22
CA GLY A 71 -2.73 -7.71 -21.09
C GLY A 71 -2.25 -6.26 -20.83
N GLY A 72 -2.70 -5.63 -19.75
CA GLY A 72 -2.31 -4.27 -19.35
C GLY A 72 -1.60 -4.24 -17.98
N PRO A 73 -0.34 -4.75 -17.88
CA PRO A 73 0.37 -4.73 -16.61
C PRO A 73 0.55 -3.30 -16.09
N ASN A 74 0.35 -3.12 -14.78
CA ASN A 74 0.45 -1.85 -14.10
C ASN A 74 1.41 -1.93 -12.88
N MET A 75 1.54 -0.84 -12.13
CA MET A 75 2.36 -0.79 -10.92
C MET A 75 1.96 -1.88 -9.90
N ASP A 76 0.66 -2.15 -9.75
CA ASP A 76 0.16 -3.19 -8.84
C ASP A 76 0.61 -4.59 -9.28
N THR A 77 0.73 -4.83 -10.61
CA THR A 77 1.28 -6.07 -11.17
C THR A 77 2.72 -6.29 -10.77
N LEU A 78 3.55 -5.25 -10.88
CA LEU A 78 4.96 -5.32 -10.48
C LEU A 78 5.11 -5.61 -8.99
N VAL A 79 4.31 -4.95 -8.16
CA VAL A 79 4.28 -5.19 -6.70
C VAL A 79 3.84 -6.61 -6.39
N ALA A 80 2.76 -7.09 -7.02
CA ALA A 80 2.24 -8.45 -6.81
C ALA A 80 3.25 -9.54 -7.21
N LEU A 81 3.93 -9.37 -8.34
CA LEU A 81 4.94 -10.32 -8.81
C LEU A 81 6.18 -10.30 -7.91
N GLY A 82 6.76 -9.13 -7.64
CA GLY A 82 7.97 -9.01 -6.82
C GLY A 82 7.76 -9.54 -5.40
N THR A 83 6.66 -9.12 -4.77
CA THR A 83 6.28 -9.58 -3.43
C THR A 83 5.95 -11.08 -3.41
N GLY A 84 5.20 -11.55 -4.43
CA GLY A 84 4.82 -12.96 -4.55
C GLY A 84 6.02 -13.88 -4.73
N VAL A 85 6.97 -13.50 -5.59
CA VAL A 85 8.21 -14.26 -5.79
C VAL A 85 9.04 -14.31 -4.52
N SER A 86 9.24 -13.18 -3.84
CA SER A 86 9.97 -13.12 -2.56
C SER A 86 9.32 -14.02 -1.49
N TYR A 87 8.00 -13.98 -1.40
CA TYR A 87 7.25 -14.78 -0.44
C TYR A 87 7.35 -16.29 -0.73
N ILE A 88 7.16 -16.69 -1.99
CA ILE A 88 7.27 -18.10 -2.42
C ILE A 88 8.70 -18.60 -2.21
N TYR A 89 9.71 -17.80 -2.55
CA TYR A 89 11.12 -18.12 -2.31
C TYR A 89 11.38 -18.37 -0.82
N SER A 90 10.86 -17.53 0.07
CA SER A 90 11.03 -17.67 1.50
C SER A 90 10.34 -18.91 2.05
N ILE A 91 9.16 -19.28 1.52
CA ILE A 91 8.48 -20.54 1.84
C ILE A 91 9.35 -21.74 1.41
N PHE A 92 9.93 -21.69 0.19
CA PHE A 92 10.81 -22.73 -0.30
C PHE A 92 12.03 -22.91 0.62
N MET A 93 12.70 -21.82 1.01
CA MET A 93 13.82 -21.84 1.95
C MET A 93 13.40 -22.40 3.32
N MET A 94 12.22 -22.06 3.80
CA MET A 94 11.69 -22.56 5.06
C MET A 94 11.39 -24.08 4.99
N ILE A 95 10.90 -24.58 3.86
CA ILE A 95 10.72 -26.02 3.64
C ILE A 95 12.08 -26.74 3.67
N MET A 96 13.10 -26.22 2.98
CA MET A 96 14.45 -26.76 3.01
C MET A 96 15.00 -26.77 4.43
N MET A 97 14.85 -25.66 5.17
CA MET A 97 15.23 -25.57 6.58
C MET A 97 14.57 -26.64 7.45
N SER A 98 13.27 -26.92 7.23
CA SER A 98 12.51 -27.95 7.95
C SER A 98 13.08 -29.35 7.76
N LEU A 99 13.60 -29.67 6.57
CA LEU A 99 14.24 -30.96 6.31
C LEU A 99 15.52 -31.14 7.14
N TYR A 100 16.32 -30.08 7.27
CA TYR A 100 17.56 -30.11 8.04
C TYR A 100 17.33 -30.10 9.57
N VAL A 101 16.24 -29.48 10.04
CA VAL A 101 15.86 -29.51 11.47
C VAL A 101 15.64 -30.96 11.96
N HIS A 102 15.10 -31.84 11.10
CA HIS A 102 14.87 -33.25 11.45
C HIS A 102 16.11 -34.12 11.32
N MET A 103 17.10 -33.68 10.53
CA MET A 103 18.34 -34.46 10.29
C MET A 103 19.51 -34.01 11.18
N GLY A 104 19.37 -32.86 11.85
CA GLY A 104 20.41 -32.04 12.48
C GLY A 104 21.15 -32.68 13.65
N SER A 105 22.02 -33.65 13.36
CA SER A 105 22.97 -34.24 14.33
C SER A 105 24.44 -33.88 14.06
N THR A 106 24.74 -33.23 12.93
CA THR A 106 26.10 -32.88 12.52
C THR A 106 26.32 -31.37 12.44
N MET A 107 27.58 -30.95 12.58
CA MET A 107 27.99 -29.53 12.42
C MET A 107 27.67 -28.99 11.02
N GLU A 108 27.74 -29.83 10.02
CA GLU A 108 27.46 -29.48 8.63
C GLU A 108 25.98 -29.15 8.41
N GLU A 109 25.09 -29.92 9.02
CA GLU A 109 23.64 -29.70 9.00
C GLU A 109 23.26 -28.42 9.74
N TYR A 110 23.94 -28.11 10.85
CA TYR A 110 23.74 -26.80 11.55
C TYR A 110 24.15 -25.59 10.68
N HIS A 111 25.26 -25.69 9.94
CA HIS A 111 25.67 -24.67 9.00
C HIS A 111 24.66 -24.48 7.86
N GLN A 112 24.10 -25.57 7.32
CA GLN A 112 23.06 -25.50 6.31
C GLN A 112 21.77 -24.87 6.86
N LEU A 113 21.35 -25.25 8.04
CA LEU A 113 20.20 -24.66 8.73
C LEU A 113 20.35 -23.13 8.87
N MET A 114 21.53 -22.68 9.32
CA MET A 114 21.84 -21.27 9.46
C MET A 114 21.86 -20.54 8.10
N HIS A 115 22.43 -21.19 7.08
CA HIS A 115 22.42 -20.64 5.72
C HIS A 115 21.00 -20.43 5.20
N TYR A 116 20.09 -21.38 5.36
CA TYR A 116 18.69 -21.22 4.93
C TYR A 116 17.96 -20.16 5.74
N SER A 117 18.21 -20.06 7.06
CA SER A 117 17.56 -19.02 7.88
C SER A 117 17.99 -17.61 7.52
N MET A 118 19.25 -17.40 7.14
CA MET A 118 19.77 -16.11 6.70
C MET A 118 19.28 -15.67 5.30
N ASN A 119 18.77 -16.62 4.51
CA ASN A 119 18.27 -16.35 3.16
C ASN A 119 16.73 -16.22 3.12
N LEU A 120 16.06 -16.18 4.26
CA LEU A 120 14.63 -15.80 4.31
C LEU A 120 14.48 -14.33 3.90
N ALA A 121 13.44 -14.05 3.14
CA ALA A 121 13.13 -12.71 2.62
C ALA A 121 11.66 -12.32 2.90
N PHE A 122 11.13 -12.79 4.03
CA PHE A 122 9.76 -12.47 4.44
C PHE A 122 9.58 -10.98 4.76
N GLU A 123 10.63 -10.33 5.30
CA GLU A 123 10.63 -8.89 5.54
C GLU A 123 10.46 -8.10 4.25
N THR A 124 11.12 -8.52 3.16
CA THR A 124 11.00 -7.88 1.85
C THR A 124 9.57 -8.00 1.32
N SER A 125 8.95 -9.17 1.48
CA SER A 125 7.57 -9.40 1.05
C SER A 125 6.56 -8.56 1.84
N GLY A 126 6.83 -8.24 3.11
CA GLY A 126 6.02 -7.34 3.93
C GLY A 126 6.31 -5.86 3.68
N MET A 127 7.58 -5.51 3.46
CA MET A 127 8.04 -4.13 3.32
C MET A 127 7.57 -3.49 2.01
N VAL A 128 7.69 -4.20 0.88
CA VAL A 128 7.35 -3.66 -0.45
C VAL A 128 5.89 -3.18 -0.52
N PRO A 129 4.85 -3.99 -0.21
CA PRO A 129 3.47 -3.52 -0.27
C PRO A 129 3.18 -2.42 0.75
N THR A 130 3.85 -2.42 1.90
CA THR A 130 3.69 -1.37 2.92
C THR A 130 4.23 -0.03 2.41
N LEU A 131 5.44 0.01 1.83
CA LEU A 131 6.01 1.22 1.25
C LEU A 131 5.16 1.77 0.09
N ILE A 132 4.65 0.90 -0.77
CA ILE A 132 3.75 1.32 -1.85
C ILE A 132 2.44 1.89 -1.28
N THR A 133 1.93 1.33 -0.18
CA THR A 133 0.75 1.88 0.50
C THR A 133 1.01 3.27 1.07
N ILE A 134 2.23 3.57 1.57
CA ILE A 134 2.63 4.94 1.93
C ILE A 134 2.52 5.86 0.72
N GLY A 135 3.14 5.49 -0.40
CA GLY A 135 3.09 6.27 -1.64
C GLY A 135 1.66 6.55 -2.11
N LYS A 136 0.80 5.53 -2.14
CA LYS A 136 -0.63 5.68 -2.52
C LYS A 136 -1.42 6.54 -1.54
N THR A 137 -1.08 6.48 -0.26
CA THR A 137 -1.73 7.33 0.76
C THR A 137 -1.37 8.80 0.56
N LEU A 138 -0.09 9.11 0.32
CA LEU A 138 0.38 10.46 0.02
C LEU A 138 -0.22 10.99 -1.28
N GLU A 139 -0.29 10.18 -2.33
CA GLU A 139 -0.93 10.51 -3.60
C GLU A 139 -2.42 10.86 -3.40
N SER A 140 -3.16 10.01 -2.68
CA SER A 140 -4.58 10.23 -2.38
C SER A 140 -4.81 11.50 -1.58
N TYR A 141 -3.93 11.80 -0.61
CA TYR A 141 -4.00 13.01 0.19
C TYR A 141 -3.76 14.27 -0.66
N SER A 142 -2.74 14.26 -1.51
CA SER A 142 -2.40 15.36 -2.39
C SER A 142 -3.50 15.65 -3.42
N LYS A 143 -4.04 14.60 -4.05
CA LYS A 143 -5.17 14.73 -4.98
C LYS A 143 -6.42 15.29 -4.30
N GLY A 144 -6.69 14.88 -3.05
CA GLY A 144 -7.81 15.37 -2.27
C GLY A 144 -7.73 16.89 -2.02
N LYS A 145 -6.54 17.41 -1.68
CA LYS A 145 -6.32 18.85 -1.49
C LYS A 145 -6.54 19.65 -2.78
N THR A 146 -5.99 19.19 -3.90
CA THR A 146 -6.14 19.85 -5.20
C THR A 146 -7.61 19.90 -5.63
N THR A 147 -8.32 18.78 -5.50
CA THR A 147 -9.76 18.73 -5.85
C THR A 147 -10.59 19.66 -4.97
N SER A 148 -10.26 19.80 -3.68
CA SER A 148 -10.95 20.70 -2.78
C SER A 148 -10.73 22.18 -3.15
N ALA A 149 -9.51 22.55 -3.56
CA ALA A 149 -9.19 23.89 -4.03
C ALA A 149 -9.96 24.24 -5.31
N ILE A 150 -10.02 23.32 -6.27
CA ILE A 150 -10.80 23.50 -7.51
C ILE A 150 -12.29 23.65 -7.20
N LYS A 151 -12.85 22.82 -6.31
CA LYS A 151 -14.25 22.95 -5.88
C LYS A 151 -14.54 24.29 -5.20
N ALA A 152 -13.61 24.79 -4.39
CA ALA A 152 -13.74 26.11 -3.78
C ALA A 152 -13.82 27.22 -4.84
N LEU A 153 -12.99 27.16 -5.89
CA LEU A 153 -13.03 28.11 -7.00
C LEU A 153 -14.33 28.01 -7.80
N VAL A 154 -14.82 26.82 -8.10
CA VAL A 154 -16.10 26.59 -8.78
C VAL A 154 -17.28 27.12 -7.95
N ASN A 155 -17.21 26.98 -6.62
CA ASN A 155 -18.27 27.50 -5.73
C ASN A 155 -18.26 29.06 -5.64
N LEU A 156 -17.20 29.74 -6.06
CA LEU A 156 -17.16 31.22 -6.18
C LEU A 156 -17.90 31.71 -7.42
N THR A 157 -18.20 30.82 -8.37
CA THR A 157 -19.00 31.18 -9.55
C THR A 157 -20.42 31.51 -9.10
N PRO A 158 -20.93 32.71 -9.41
CA PRO A 158 -22.26 33.13 -9.00
C PRO A 158 -23.32 32.21 -9.59
N LYS A 159 -24.20 31.67 -8.73
CA LYS A 159 -25.29 30.79 -9.14
C LYS A 159 -26.45 31.52 -9.79
N LYS A 160 -26.52 32.84 -9.63
CA LYS A 160 -27.57 33.70 -10.16
C LYS A 160 -26.95 34.80 -11.05
N ALA A 161 -27.60 35.08 -12.14
CA ALA A 161 -27.27 36.17 -13.05
C ALA A 161 -28.42 37.16 -13.10
N CYS A 162 -28.11 38.48 -13.13
CA CYS A 162 -29.08 39.51 -13.39
C CYS A 162 -29.08 39.77 -14.88
N VAL A 163 -30.18 39.49 -15.56
CA VAL A 163 -30.36 39.74 -17.00
C VAL A 163 -31.38 40.83 -17.23
N LEU A 164 -31.15 41.62 -18.27
CA LEU A 164 -32.06 42.66 -18.70
C LEU A 164 -32.93 42.10 -19.86
N ARG A 165 -34.20 41.83 -19.59
CA ARG A 165 -35.18 41.36 -20.59
C ARG A 165 -36.32 42.39 -20.65
N ASP A 166 -36.64 42.87 -21.83
CA ASP A 166 -37.70 43.88 -22.07
C ASP A 166 -37.57 45.14 -21.19
N GLY A 167 -36.32 45.58 -20.93
CA GLY A 167 -36.04 46.75 -20.11
C GLY A 167 -36.24 46.56 -18.60
N LYS A 168 -36.47 45.35 -18.13
CA LYS A 168 -36.58 45.01 -16.69
C LYS A 168 -35.42 44.08 -16.24
N GLU A 169 -34.93 44.37 -15.03
CA GLU A 169 -33.93 43.51 -14.39
C GLU A 169 -34.63 42.25 -13.85
N GLU A 170 -34.15 41.08 -14.29
CA GLU A 170 -34.63 39.79 -13.81
C GLU A 170 -33.46 38.96 -13.26
N ILE A 171 -33.58 38.42 -12.06
CA ILE A 171 -32.57 37.53 -11.45
C ILE A 171 -32.95 36.10 -11.78
N ILE A 172 -32.15 35.49 -12.64
CA ILE A 172 -32.34 34.10 -13.06
C ILE A 172 -31.18 33.22 -12.59
N ASP A 173 -31.34 31.89 -12.65
CA ASP A 173 -30.24 30.95 -12.45
C ASP A 173 -29.23 31.13 -13.60
N ALA A 174 -27.94 31.17 -13.27
CA ALA A 174 -26.88 31.37 -14.26
C ALA A 174 -26.87 30.30 -15.37
N SER A 175 -27.43 29.12 -15.11
CA SER A 175 -27.60 28.07 -16.11
C SER A 175 -28.70 28.35 -17.14
N LEU A 176 -29.56 29.31 -16.89
CA LEU A 176 -30.68 29.72 -17.77
C LEU A 176 -30.34 30.93 -18.67
N VAL A 177 -29.11 31.46 -18.56
CA VAL A 177 -28.63 32.53 -19.42
C VAL A 177 -28.40 32.00 -20.83
N GLN A 178 -28.99 32.66 -21.84
CA GLN A 178 -28.89 32.25 -23.24
C GLN A 178 -27.98 33.21 -24.03
N VAL A 179 -27.48 32.70 -25.15
CA VAL A 179 -26.71 33.56 -26.08
C VAL A 179 -27.59 34.66 -26.61
N GLY A 180 -27.18 35.92 -26.36
CA GLY A 180 -27.94 37.14 -26.72
C GLY A 180 -28.56 37.85 -25.51
N ASP A 181 -28.59 37.23 -24.34
CA ASP A 181 -29.02 37.91 -23.10
C ASP A 181 -28.03 39.03 -22.71
N VAL A 182 -28.55 40.15 -22.29
CA VAL A 182 -27.74 41.25 -21.72
C VAL A 182 -27.62 41.03 -20.22
N VAL A 183 -26.42 40.74 -19.76
CA VAL A 183 -26.14 40.47 -18.34
C VAL A 183 -25.66 41.75 -17.66
N LEU A 184 -26.31 42.09 -16.54
CA LEU A 184 -25.91 43.22 -15.71
C LEU A 184 -24.94 42.75 -14.61
N VAL A 185 -23.69 43.25 -14.68
CA VAL A 185 -22.66 43.01 -13.67
C VAL A 185 -22.56 44.23 -12.77
N LYS A 186 -22.97 44.08 -11.52
CA LYS A 186 -22.82 45.14 -10.50
C LYS A 186 -21.44 45.05 -9.87
N PRO A 187 -20.74 46.17 -9.61
CA PRO A 187 -19.53 46.17 -8.81
C PRO A 187 -19.86 45.61 -7.42
N GLY A 188 -19.08 44.59 -6.96
CA GLY A 188 -19.27 43.92 -5.69
C GLY A 188 -18.82 44.72 -4.49
#